data_642923b6605382ef346404523cb361a3
#
_entry.id   642923b6605382ef346404523cb361a3
#
_cell.length_a   1.000
_cell.length_b   1.000
_cell.length_c   1.000
_cell.angle_alpha   90.00
_cell.angle_beta   90.00
_cell.angle_gamma   90.00
#
_symmetry.space_group_name_H-M   'P 1'
#
loop_
_entity.id
_entity.type
_entity.pdbx_description
1 polymer ?
#
loop_
_entity_poly.entity_id
_entity_poly.type
_entity_poly.pdbx_seq_one_letter_code
_entity_poly.pdbx_strand_id
1 'polypeptide(L)'
;MTSVEQAKQFAEENFPHGPEKLAEKMGIEVRESVLVGCDGWVLSGPDGIVIRLNSKSPVQRRRFTLAHELGHLLLNVPTVVGESIDDVLKSNDREERDVNLLAGELLIPESIVRRLLPSTPVVASQLTKLAKHAKVSELAAAIRVVHLAAEIGLENAAVVYFKGDVYQWNFSKTLKIEEEWATHLFKEAKRKKPNPIRLPSGRNNDSVIVASIIENPLLNLSTFFVQ
;
A
#
# COMPACT_ATOMS: atom_id res chain seq x y z
N MET A 1 22.40 -0.42 -15.93
CA MET A 1 21.31 -0.76 -15.01
C MET A 1 20.92 0.52 -14.24
N THR A 2 19.62 0.78 -14.10
CA THR A 2 19.11 1.91 -13.30
C THR A 2 19.29 1.55 -11.82
N SER A 3 19.94 2.40 -11.01
CA SER A 3 20.03 2.17 -9.57
C SER A 3 18.67 2.40 -8.89
N VAL A 4 18.48 1.86 -7.68
CA VAL A 4 17.26 2.06 -6.89
C VAL A 4 16.98 3.55 -6.68
N GLU A 5 18.01 4.34 -6.32
CA GLU A 5 17.86 5.77 -6.09
C GLU A 5 17.50 6.54 -7.37
N GLN A 6 18.09 6.19 -8.51
CA GLN A 6 17.71 6.77 -9.81
C GLN A 6 16.26 6.41 -10.19
N ALA A 7 15.83 5.18 -9.87
CA ALA A 7 14.45 4.74 -10.13
C ALA A 7 13.44 5.51 -9.26
N LYS A 8 13.74 5.72 -7.97
CA LYS A 8 12.90 6.50 -7.06
C LYS A 8 12.78 7.95 -7.52
N GLN A 9 13.92 8.61 -7.80
CA GLN A 9 13.92 9.98 -8.30
C GLN A 9 13.12 10.10 -9.59
N PHE A 10 13.34 9.19 -10.54
CA PHE A 10 12.60 9.18 -11.81
C PHE A 10 11.11 8.98 -11.62
N ALA A 11 10.69 8.07 -10.69
CA ALA A 11 9.28 7.85 -10.38
C ALA A 11 8.64 9.10 -9.76
N GLU A 12 9.37 9.83 -8.91
CA GLU A 12 8.91 11.08 -8.31
C GLU A 12 8.69 12.18 -9.37
N GLU A 13 9.67 12.38 -10.25
CA GLU A 13 9.60 13.36 -11.35
C GLU A 13 8.45 13.07 -12.32
N ASN A 14 8.04 11.80 -12.45
CA ASN A 14 6.98 11.34 -13.34
C ASN A 14 5.68 10.98 -12.61
N PHE A 15 5.53 11.38 -11.35
CA PHE A 15 4.29 11.13 -10.59
C PHE A 15 3.04 11.71 -11.30
N PRO A 16 1.90 11.00 -11.34
CA PRO A 16 1.59 9.71 -10.73
C PRO A 16 1.92 8.48 -11.61
N HIS A 17 2.58 8.65 -12.74
CA HIS A 17 2.88 7.60 -13.73
C HIS A 17 4.30 7.04 -13.60
N GLY A 18 4.91 7.16 -12.41
CA GLY A 18 6.29 6.73 -12.16
C GLY A 18 6.59 5.30 -12.59
N PRO A 19 5.86 4.27 -12.14
CA PRO A 19 6.13 2.90 -12.51
C PRO A 19 6.02 2.63 -14.01
N GLU A 20 4.97 3.15 -14.67
CA GLU A 20 4.75 2.97 -16.11
C GLU A 20 5.89 3.60 -16.92
N LYS A 21 6.26 4.83 -16.57
CA LYS A 21 7.36 5.55 -17.23
C LYS A 21 8.73 4.92 -16.93
N LEU A 22 8.89 4.35 -15.74
CA LEU A 22 10.12 3.66 -15.39
C LEU A 22 10.30 2.37 -16.20
N ALA A 23 9.24 1.58 -16.38
CA ALA A 23 9.25 0.41 -17.23
C ALA A 23 9.63 0.77 -18.67
N GLU A 24 9.02 1.83 -19.22
CA GLU A 24 9.33 2.37 -20.54
C GLU A 24 10.82 2.77 -20.67
N LYS A 25 11.34 3.53 -19.68
CA LYS A 25 12.75 3.97 -19.63
C LYS A 25 13.72 2.79 -19.55
N MET A 26 13.35 1.72 -18.84
CA MET A 26 14.17 0.51 -18.72
C MET A 26 14.06 -0.42 -19.94
N GLY A 27 13.26 -0.10 -20.94
CA GLY A 27 13.02 -0.93 -22.11
C GLY A 27 12.24 -2.21 -21.79
N ILE A 28 11.46 -2.20 -20.73
CA ILE A 28 10.65 -3.34 -20.27
C ILE A 28 9.33 -3.35 -21.02
N GLU A 29 9.03 -4.46 -21.67
CA GLU A 29 7.73 -4.64 -22.32
C GLU A 29 6.67 -5.04 -21.26
N VAL A 30 5.62 -4.22 -21.12
CA VAL A 30 4.50 -4.52 -20.24
C VAL A 30 3.31 -5.01 -21.07
N ARG A 31 2.84 -6.24 -20.78
CA ARG A 31 1.71 -6.86 -21.47
C ARG A 31 0.59 -7.20 -20.49
N GLU A 32 -0.65 -6.98 -20.92
CA GLU A 32 -1.83 -7.42 -20.17
C GLU A 32 -2.42 -8.68 -20.82
N SER A 33 -2.73 -9.68 -20.00
CA SER A 33 -3.41 -10.91 -20.41
C SER A 33 -4.19 -11.52 -19.26
N VAL A 34 -5.12 -12.43 -19.55
CA VAL A 34 -5.77 -13.20 -18.51
C VAL A 34 -4.76 -14.16 -17.89
N LEU A 35 -4.50 -14.02 -16.59
CA LEU A 35 -3.66 -14.93 -15.81
C LEU A 35 -4.52 -15.71 -14.84
N VAL A 36 -4.13 -16.94 -14.52
CA VAL A 36 -4.81 -17.81 -13.56
C VAL A 36 -3.92 -17.96 -12.34
N GLY A 37 -4.47 -17.64 -11.16
CA GLY A 37 -3.80 -17.85 -9.88
C GLY A 37 -2.78 -16.78 -9.48
N CYS A 38 -2.51 -15.76 -10.33
CA CYS A 38 -1.57 -14.68 -10.00
C CYS A 38 -2.02 -13.33 -10.57
N ASP A 39 -1.46 -12.25 -10.03
CA ASP A 39 -1.72 -10.88 -10.47
C ASP A 39 -0.73 -10.41 -11.54
N GLY A 40 0.45 -10.99 -11.60
CA GLY A 40 1.47 -10.72 -12.60
C GLY A 40 2.72 -11.54 -12.39
N TRP A 41 3.69 -11.35 -13.27
CA TRP A 41 5.03 -11.92 -13.19
C TRP A 41 5.99 -11.21 -14.13
N VAL A 42 7.28 -11.32 -13.86
CA VAL A 42 8.36 -10.83 -14.75
C VAL A 42 9.16 -11.99 -15.32
N LEU A 43 9.52 -11.88 -16.58
CA LEU A 43 10.43 -12.79 -17.27
C LEU A 43 11.57 -12.00 -17.88
N SER A 44 12.79 -12.40 -17.56
CA SER A 44 14.01 -11.89 -18.19
C SER A 44 14.59 -12.96 -19.10
N GLY A 45 14.84 -12.61 -20.35
CA GLY A 45 15.38 -13.52 -21.37
C GLY A 45 16.32 -12.82 -22.33
N PRO A 46 16.89 -13.56 -23.32
CA PRO A 46 17.81 -12.99 -24.33
C PRO A 46 17.19 -11.84 -25.13
N ASP A 47 15.87 -11.88 -25.34
CA ASP A 47 15.14 -10.89 -26.13
C ASP A 47 14.69 -9.67 -25.32
N GLY A 48 15.00 -9.63 -24.02
CA GLY A 48 14.66 -8.53 -23.13
C GLY A 48 13.87 -8.95 -21.90
N ILE A 49 13.25 -7.96 -21.26
CA ILE A 49 12.45 -8.14 -20.06
C ILE A 49 10.98 -7.89 -20.39
N VAL A 50 10.12 -8.81 -19.99
CA VAL A 50 8.66 -8.70 -20.15
C VAL A 50 8.00 -8.82 -18.78
N ILE A 51 7.13 -7.87 -18.44
CA ILE A 51 6.23 -7.96 -17.30
C ILE A 51 4.82 -8.26 -17.82
N ARG A 52 4.20 -9.31 -17.31
CA ARG A 52 2.80 -9.62 -17.58
C ARG A 52 1.92 -9.28 -16.41
N LEU A 53 0.81 -8.59 -16.68
CA LEU A 53 -0.18 -8.19 -15.68
C LEU A 53 -1.52 -8.87 -15.99
N ASN A 54 -2.23 -9.25 -14.93
CA ASN A 54 -3.54 -9.87 -15.09
C ASN A 54 -4.58 -8.82 -15.51
N SER A 55 -5.07 -8.93 -16.73
CA SER A 55 -6.08 -8.01 -17.28
C SER A 55 -7.41 -8.02 -16.54
N LYS A 56 -7.71 -9.07 -15.75
CA LYS A 56 -8.90 -9.17 -14.90
C LYS A 56 -8.76 -8.43 -13.57
N SER A 57 -7.53 -8.12 -13.14
CA SER A 57 -7.32 -7.37 -11.91
C SER A 57 -7.71 -5.90 -12.09
N PRO A 58 -8.24 -5.24 -11.03
CA PRO A 58 -8.50 -3.79 -11.06
C PRO A 58 -7.26 -2.98 -11.46
N VAL A 59 -7.46 -1.81 -12.07
CA VAL A 59 -6.35 -0.95 -12.54
C VAL A 59 -5.35 -0.64 -11.43
N GLN A 60 -5.83 -0.32 -10.23
CA GLN A 60 -4.96 -0.01 -9.08
C GLN A 60 -4.11 -1.22 -8.67
N ARG A 61 -4.68 -2.43 -8.75
CA ARG A 61 -3.96 -3.67 -8.47
C ARG A 61 -2.89 -3.94 -9.54
N ARG A 62 -3.23 -3.79 -10.82
CA ARG A 62 -2.24 -3.94 -11.91
C ARG A 62 -1.08 -2.97 -11.78
N ARG A 63 -1.35 -1.71 -11.37
CA ARG A 63 -0.30 -0.72 -11.12
C ARG A 63 0.60 -1.11 -9.96
N PHE A 64 0.02 -1.63 -8.87
CA PHE A 64 0.82 -2.14 -7.76
C PHE A 64 1.66 -3.32 -8.20
N THR A 65 1.09 -4.28 -8.93
CA THR A 65 1.82 -5.42 -9.48
C THR A 65 2.97 -4.96 -10.36
N LEU A 66 2.76 -3.99 -11.27
CA LEU A 66 3.84 -3.44 -12.08
C LEU A 66 4.98 -2.88 -11.22
N ALA A 67 4.66 -2.07 -10.21
CA ALA A 67 5.66 -1.49 -9.32
C ALA A 67 6.40 -2.57 -8.51
N HIS A 68 5.70 -3.63 -8.10
CA HIS A 68 6.26 -4.79 -7.39
C HIS A 68 7.24 -5.57 -8.27
N GLU A 69 6.86 -5.91 -9.51
CA GLU A 69 7.75 -6.59 -10.45
C GLU A 69 8.99 -5.75 -10.81
N LEU A 70 8.83 -4.42 -10.91
CA LEU A 70 9.97 -3.52 -11.04
C LEU A 70 10.86 -3.54 -9.79
N GLY A 71 10.27 -3.68 -8.61
CA GLY A 71 11.00 -3.85 -7.35
C GLY A 71 11.89 -5.09 -7.36
N HIS A 72 11.38 -6.24 -7.79
CA HIS A 72 12.17 -7.47 -7.96
C HIS A 72 13.38 -7.25 -8.88
N LEU A 73 13.17 -6.60 -10.03
CA LEU A 73 14.25 -6.30 -10.98
C LEU A 73 15.28 -5.35 -10.41
N LEU A 74 14.86 -4.29 -9.72
CA LEU A 74 15.76 -3.27 -9.16
C LEU A 74 16.57 -3.78 -7.97
N LEU A 75 15.97 -4.64 -7.14
CA LEU A 75 16.62 -5.24 -5.96
C LEU A 75 17.36 -6.54 -6.30
N ASN A 76 17.23 -7.03 -7.55
CA ASN A 76 17.75 -8.33 -7.99
C ASN A 76 17.26 -9.50 -7.10
N VAL A 77 15.99 -9.44 -6.71
CA VAL A 77 15.30 -10.48 -5.94
C VAL A 77 14.55 -11.38 -6.92
N PRO A 78 14.69 -12.71 -6.83
CA PRO A 78 13.94 -13.64 -7.69
C PRO A 78 12.43 -13.48 -7.51
N THR A 79 11.69 -13.58 -8.61
CA THR A 79 10.21 -13.58 -8.58
C THR A 79 9.70 -15.00 -8.34
N VAL A 80 8.76 -15.16 -7.42
CA VAL A 80 8.02 -16.41 -7.25
C VAL A 80 6.78 -16.36 -8.13
N VAL A 81 6.75 -17.19 -9.16
CA VAL A 81 5.61 -17.25 -10.10
C VAL A 81 4.42 -17.92 -9.42
N GLY A 82 3.26 -17.25 -9.42
CA GLY A 82 1.99 -17.82 -8.96
C GLY A 82 1.49 -17.29 -7.63
N GLU A 83 2.16 -16.33 -6.99
CA GLU A 83 1.64 -15.68 -5.80
C GLU A 83 0.64 -14.57 -6.12
N SER A 84 -0.41 -14.45 -5.31
CA SER A 84 -1.30 -13.31 -5.33
C SER A 84 -0.73 -12.16 -4.50
N ILE A 85 -1.07 -10.92 -4.83
CA ILE A 85 -0.65 -9.76 -4.01
C ILE A 85 -1.13 -9.89 -2.56
N ASP A 86 -2.25 -10.55 -2.30
CA ASP A 86 -2.73 -10.77 -0.94
C ASP A 86 -1.81 -11.72 -0.14
N ASP A 87 -1.19 -12.70 -0.80
CA ASP A 87 -0.19 -13.57 -0.20
C ASP A 87 1.14 -12.83 0.03
N VAL A 88 1.55 -12.06 -0.96
CA VAL A 88 2.74 -11.18 -0.91
C VAL A 88 2.66 -10.17 0.24
N LEU A 89 1.50 -9.51 0.45
CA LEU A 89 1.30 -8.56 1.55
C LEU A 89 1.30 -9.22 2.93
N LYS A 90 1.01 -10.52 3.00
CA LYS A 90 1.06 -11.32 4.24
C LYS A 90 2.40 -12.00 4.45
N SER A 91 3.28 -11.99 3.46
CA SER A 91 4.58 -12.65 3.53
C SER A 91 5.43 -12.10 4.68
N ASN A 92 6.03 -13.01 5.45
CA ASN A 92 7.05 -12.68 6.43
C ASN A 92 8.46 -12.65 5.83
N ASP A 93 8.61 -12.90 4.53
CA ASP A 93 9.87 -12.84 3.84
C ASP A 93 10.41 -11.40 3.84
N ARG A 94 11.70 -11.28 4.15
CA ARG A 94 12.37 -9.98 4.20
C ARG A 94 12.52 -9.38 2.81
N GLU A 95 12.87 -10.20 1.81
CA GLU A 95 13.07 -9.76 0.44
C GLU A 95 11.75 -9.24 -0.15
N GLU A 96 10.65 -9.98 0.04
CA GLU A 96 9.32 -9.55 -0.37
C GLU A 96 8.87 -8.24 0.31
N ARG A 97 9.22 -8.06 1.59
CA ARG A 97 8.95 -6.80 2.28
C ARG A 97 9.72 -5.63 1.68
N ASP A 98 11.00 -5.83 1.33
CA ASP A 98 11.84 -4.81 0.72
C ASP A 98 11.32 -4.45 -0.70
N VAL A 99 10.87 -5.45 -1.47
CA VAL A 99 10.20 -5.26 -2.76
C VAL A 99 8.93 -4.44 -2.61
N ASN A 100 8.08 -4.79 -1.63
CA ASN A 100 6.84 -4.07 -1.36
C ASN A 100 7.07 -2.61 -0.91
N LEU A 101 8.11 -2.38 -0.10
CA LEU A 101 8.51 -1.03 0.30
C LEU A 101 8.91 -0.19 -0.91
N LEU A 102 9.74 -0.75 -1.78
CA LEU A 102 10.16 -0.07 -3.01
C LEU A 102 8.99 0.17 -3.96
N ALA A 103 8.10 -0.81 -4.13
CA ALA A 103 6.88 -0.63 -4.92
C ALA A 103 6.02 0.52 -4.41
N GLY A 104 5.86 0.62 -3.09
CA GLY A 104 5.18 1.74 -2.44
C GLY A 104 5.86 3.08 -2.72
N GLU A 105 7.19 3.14 -2.72
CA GLU A 105 7.98 4.33 -3.05
C GLU A 105 7.81 4.77 -4.50
N LEU A 106 7.86 3.82 -5.43
CA LEU A 106 7.67 4.09 -6.85
C LEU A 106 6.25 4.61 -7.17
N LEU A 107 5.24 4.14 -6.42
CA LEU A 107 3.84 4.56 -6.59
C LEU A 107 3.51 5.86 -5.88
N ILE A 108 4.04 6.06 -4.67
CA ILE A 108 3.75 7.19 -3.80
C ILE A 108 5.05 7.65 -3.14
N PRO A 109 5.84 8.48 -3.81
CA PRO A 109 7.05 9.06 -3.25
C PRO A 109 6.80 9.80 -1.94
N GLU A 110 7.79 9.80 -1.04
CA GLU A 110 7.68 10.45 0.27
C GLU A 110 7.31 11.93 0.16
N SER A 111 7.91 12.66 -0.77
CA SER A 111 7.62 14.08 -1.00
C SER A 111 6.16 14.35 -1.33
N ILE A 112 5.52 13.42 -2.05
CA ILE A 112 4.10 13.50 -2.38
C ILE A 112 3.24 13.30 -1.13
N VAL A 113 3.60 12.33 -0.26
CA VAL A 113 2.91 12.12 1.03
C VAL A 113 3.03 13.39 1.89
N ARG A 114 4.21 13.92 2.09
CA ARG A 114 4.45 15.15 2.87
C ARG A 114 3.64 16.34 2.33
N ARG A 115 3.57 16.50 1.00
CA ARG A 115 2.83 17.59 0.36
C ARG A 115 1.32 17.45 0.51
N LEU A 116 0.78 16.23 0.42
CA LEU A 116 -0.67 15.99 0.44
C LEU A 116 -1.22 15.76 1.85
N LEU A 117 -0.35 15.41 2.80
CA LEU A 117 -0.67 15.20 4.22
C LEU A 117 0.11 16.18 5.10
N PRO A 118 -0.14 17.48 5.00
CA PRO A 118 0.67 18.50 5.68
C PRO A 118 0.43 18.59 7.18
N SER A 119 -0.56 17.86 7.71
CA SER A 119 -0.97 17.94 9.11
C SER A 119 -1.37 16.58 9.68
N THR A 120 -1.10 16.40 10.95
CA THR A 120 -1.61 15.31 11.77
C THR A 120 -2.77 15.80 12.66
N PRO A 121 -3.74 14.98 13.01
CA PRO A 121 -3.93 13.57 12.61
C PRO A 121 -4.33 13.41 11.14
N VAL A 122 -3.92 12.29 10.55
CA VAL A 122 -4.32 11.91 9.18
C VAL A 122 -5.75 11.36 9.22
N VAL A 123 -6.59 11.87 8.34
CA VAL A 123 -8.01 11.49 8.28
C VAL A 123 -8.37 10.78 6.98
N ALA A 124 -9.47 10.02 6.99
CA ALA A 124 -9.92 9.21 5.85
C ALA A 124 -9.98 9.99 4.53
N SER A 125 -10.51 11.22 4.56
CA SER A 125 -10.62 12.05 3.36
C SER A 125 -9.25 12.43 2.76
N GLN A 126 -8.21 12.57 3.58
CA GLN A 126 -6.85 12.82 3.12
C GLN A 126 -6.25 11.55 2.50
N LEU A 127 -6.48 10.37 3.09
CA LEU A 127 -6.06 9.09 2.52
C LEU A 127 -6.74 8.83 1.17
N THR A 128 -8.05 9.05 1.07
CA THR A 128 -8.79 8.95 -0.21
C THR A 128 -8.25 9.93 -1.24
N LYS A 129 -7.95 11.17 -0.84
CA LYS A 129 -7.34 12.17 -1.71
C LYS A 129 -5.95 11.74 -2.20
N LEU A 130 -5.10 11.22 -1.31
CA LEU A 130 -3.80 10.67 -1.66
C LEU A 130 -3.93 9.51 -2.64
N ALA A 131 -4.80 8.53 -2.35
CA ALA A 131 -5.07 7.38 -3.19
C ALA A 131 -5.49 7.79 -4.61
N LYS A 132 -6.41 8.76 -4.71
CA LYS A 132 -6.88 9.30 -5.99
C LYS A 132 -5.76 9.97 -6.79
N HIS A 133 -4.93 10.79 -6.15
CA HIS A 133 -3.81 11.47 -6.82
C HIS A 133 -2.75 10.47 -7.29
N ALA A 134 -2.42 9.48 -6.47
CA ALA A 134 -1.46 8.45 -6.80
C ALA A 134 -2.02 7.32 -7.68
N LYS A 135 -3.32 7.32 -7.95
CA LYS A 135 -4.03 6.27 -8.72
C LYS A 135 -3.80 4.87 -8.14
N VAL A 136 -3.89 4.75 -6.82
CA VAL A 136 -3.79 3.51 -6.05
C VAL A 136 -5.05 3.26 -5.24
N SER A 137 -5.15 2.11 -4.57
CA SER A 137 -6.23 1.87 -3.60
C SER A 137 -6.01 2.66 -2.31
N GLU A 138 -7.09 2.95 -1.58
CA GLU A 138 -7.01 3.58 -0.24
C GLU A 138 -6.18 2.73 0.72
N LEU A 139 -6.25 1.41 0.59
CA LEU A 139 -5.44 0.49 1.38
C LEU A 139 -3.95 0.68 1.11
N ALA A 140 -3.54 0.75 -0.16
CA ALA A 140 -2.14 0.99 -0.53
C ALA A 140 -1.66 2.37 -0.04
N ALA A 141 -2.50 3.41 -0.13
CA ALA A 141 -2.21 4.73 0.41
C ALA A 141 -2.04 4.69 1.94
N ALA A 142 -2.92 4.00 2.66
CA ALA A 142 -2.84 3.86 4.11
C ALA A 142 -1.58 3.08 4.54
N ILE A 143 -1.25 1.98 3.88
CA ILE A 143 -0.01 1.22 4.12
C ILE A 143 1.22 2.12 3.92
N ARG A 144 1.25 2.90 2.84
CA ARG A 144 2.37 3.83 2.57
C ARG A 144 2.51 4.90 3.65
N VAL A 145 1.40 5.44 4.15
CA VAL A 145 1.41 6.41 5.26
C VAL A 145 1.95 5.76 6.54
N VAL A 146 1.58 4.51 6.85
CA VAL A 146 2.16 3.79 7.99
C VAL A 146 3.66 3.55 7.82
N HIS A 147 4.12 3.25 6.59
CA HIS A 147 5.55 3.10 6.30
C HIS A 147 6.33 4.40 6.59
N LEU A 148 5.74 5.54 6.32
CA LEU A 148 6.35 6.87 6.49
C LEU A 148 5.90 7.57 7.79
N ALA A 149 5.35 6.83 8.75
CA ALA A 149 4.75 7.43 9.94
C ALA A 149 5.73 8.35 10.68
N ALA A 150 6.93 7.87 10.98
CA ALA A 150 7.94 8.65 11.69
C ALA A 150 8.37 9.90 10.89
N GLU A 151 8.57 9.73 9.58
CA GLU A 151 9.01 10.77 8.65
C GLU A 151 7.97 11.89 8.50
N ILE A 152 6.69 11.61 8.71
CA ILE A 152 5.60 12.59 8.63
C ILE A 152 5.07 13.04 10.00
N GLY A 153 5.77 12.68 11.09
CA GLY A 153 5.44 13.11 12.45
C GLY A 153 4.28 12.34 13.12
N LEU A 154 4.02 11.11 12.71
CA LEU A 154 3.13 10.18 13.40
C LEU A 154 3.98 9.27 14.30
N GLU A 155 3.80 9.36 15.61
CA GLU A 155 4.52 8.49 16.56
C GLU A 155 4.12 7.02 16.41
N ASN A 156 2.82 6.78 16.22
CA ASN A 156 2.24 5.47 16.04
C ASN A 156 1.23 5.50 14.91
N ALA A 157 1.29 4.52 14.03
CA ALA A 157 0.30 4.36 12.97
C ALA A 157 0.11 2.89 12.62
N ALA A 158 -1.11 2.51 12.32
CA ALA A 158 -1.45 1.19 11.85
C ALA A 158 -2.60 1.23 10.85
N VAL A 159 -2.63 0.27 9.97
CA VAL A 159 -3.78 -0.03 9.12
C VAL A 159 -4.30 -1.43 9.45
N VAL A 160 -5.60 -1.55 9.60
CA VAL A 160 -6.28 -2.83 9.80
C VAL A 160 -7.28 -3.03 8.68
N TYR A 161 -7.27 -4.20 8.10
CA TYR A 161 -8.09 -4.55 6.96
C TYR A 161 -9.20 -5.50 7.36
N PHE A 162 -10.43 -5.16 6.98
CA PHE A 162 -11.64 -5.92 7.28
C PHE A 162 -12.36 -6.30 5.99
N LYS A 163 -12.97 -7.49 5.99
CA LYS A 163 -13.97 -7.89 4.99
C LYS A 163 -15.33 -7.94 5.69
N GLY A 164 -16.19 -6.97 5.39
CA GLY A 164 -17.33 -6.68 6.25
C GLY A 164 -16.89 -6.27 7.63
N ASP A 165 -17.36 -6.98 8.64
CA ASP A 165 -16.95 -6.79 10.03
C ASP A 165 -15.93 -7.84 10.52
N VAL A 166 -15.37 -8.65 9.59
CA VAL A 166 -14.41 -9.70 9.90
C VAL A 166 -13.00 -9.20 9.66
N TYR A 167 -12.18 -9.23 10.72
CA TYR A 167 -10.76 -8.94 10.65
C TYR A 167 -10.05 -9.86 9.66
N GLN A 168 -9.14 -9.32 8.87
CA GLN A 168 -8.32 -10.06 7.92
C GLN A 168 -6.85 -10.04 8.34
N TRP A 169 -6.27 -8.85 8.47
CA TRP A 169 -4.90 -8.63 8.87
C TRP A 169 -4.66 -7.17 9.26
N ASN A 170 -3.51 -6.89 9.84
CA ASN A 170 -3.05 -5.53 10.11
C ASN A 170 -1.61 -5.32 9.67
N PHE A 171 -1.25 -4.06 9.46
CA PHE A 171 0.11 -3.62 9.21
C PHE A 171 0.45 -2.45 10.12
N SER A 172 1.56 -2.57 10.86
CA SER A 172 2.11 -1.52 11.71
C SER A 172 3.62 -1.71 11.87
N LYS A 173 4.35 -0.61 12.03
CA LYS A 173 5.78 -0.63 12.39
C LYS A 173 6.01 -0.56 13.89
N THR A 174 5.17 0.16 14.60
CA THR A 174 5.38 0.55 16.00
C THR A 174 4.29 0.07 16.94
N LEU A 175 3.10 -0.17 16.42
CA LEU A 175 1.92 -0.51 17.20
C LEU A 175 1.64 -2.02 17.13
N LYS A 176 1.68 -2.72 18.28
CA LYS A 176 1.20 -4.10 18.33
C LYS A 176 -0.33 -4.08 18.35
N ILE A 177 -0.95 -4.56 17.29
CA ILE A 177 -2.40 -4.65 17.15
C ILE A 177 -2.82 -6.11 17.26
N GLU A 178 -3.65 -6.40 18.25
CA GLU A 178 -4.29 -7.71 18.41
C GLU A 178 -5.69 -7.67 17.78
N GLU A 179 -6.11 -8.79 17.19
CA GLU A 179 -7.38 -8.91 16.47
C GLU A 179 -8.59 -8.47 17.31
N GLU A 180 -8.67 -8.92 18.56
CA GLU A 180 -9.78 -8.59 19.47
C GLU A 180 -9.86 -7.09 19.70
N TRP A 181 -8.73 -6.45 19.97
CA TRP A 181 -8.65 -5.01 20.18
C TRP A 181 -9.01 -4.23 18.90
N ALA A 182 -8.46 -4.63 17.74
CA ALA A 182 -8.76 -4.01 16.47
C ALA A 182 -10.26 -4.11 16.13
N THR A 183 -10.84 -5.28 16.34
CA THR A 183 -12.26 -5.54 16.08
C THR A 183 -13.15 -4.73 16.99
N HIS A 184 -12.79 -4.61 18.27
CA HIS A 184 -13.53 -3.77 19.22
C HIS A 184 -13.52 -2.29 18.78
N LEU A 185 -12.33 -1.74 18.51
CA LEU A 185 -12.20 -0.34 18.07
C LEU A 185 -12.93 -0.08 16.74
N PHE A 186 -12.87 -1.01 15.80
CA PHE A 186 -13.56 -0.87 14.52
C PHE A 186 -15.09 -0.79 14.70
N LYS A 187 -15.67 -1.67 15.53
CA LYS A 187 -17.10 -1.63 15.86
C LYS A 187 -17.51 -0.34 16.55
N GLU A 188 -16.70 0.12 17.52
CA GLU A 188 -16.92 1.41 18.19
C GLU A 188 -16.84 2.58 17.19
N ALA A 189 -15.88 2.54 16.27
CA ALA A 189 -15.71 3.53 15.24
C ALA A 189 -16.92 3.60 14.30
N LYS A 190 -17.42 2.46 13.85
CA LYS A 190 -18.65 2.40 13.02
C LYS A 190 -19.87 2.95 13.75
N ARG A 191 -19.98 2.75 15.07
CA ARG A 191 -21.11 3.22 15.87
C ARG A 191 -21.08 4.73 16.12
N LYS A 192 -19.90 5.31 16.35
CA LYS A 192 -19.74 6.68 16.86
C LYS A 192 -19.73 7.79 15.83
N LYS A 193 -19.86 7.51 14.52
CA LYS A 193 -19.82 8.57 13.47
C LYS A 193 -19.84 10.01 14.08
N PRO A 194 -18.96 10.92 13.71
CA PRO A 194 -18.28 11.10 12.43
C PRO A 194 -16.87 10.47 12.38
N ASN A 195 -16.29 10.53 11.20
CA ASN A 195 -14.95 10.07 10.86
C ASN A 195 -14.06 11.32 10.61
N PRO A 196 -12.93 11.55 11.30
CA PRO A 196 -12.31 10.65 12.28
C PRO A 196 -12.98 10.67 13.66
N ILE A 197 -12.74 9.63 14.45
CA ILE A 197 -13.21 9.52 15.82
C ILE A 197 -12.03 9.45 16.78
N ARG A 198 -12.28 9.89 18.01
CA ARG A 198 -11.33 9.76 19.11
C ARG A 198 -11.82 8.67 20.04
N LEU A 199 -10.97 7.68 20.30
CA LEU A 199 -11.26 6.53 21.14
C LEU A 199 -10.22 6.44 22.26
N PRO A 200 -10.59 6.01 23.48
CA PRO A 200 -9.62 5.72 24.52
C PRO A 200 -8.74 4.54 24.11
N SER A 201 -7.44 4.62 24.39
CA SER A 201 -6.48 3.58 24.01
C SER A 201 -6.63 2.25 24.77
N GLY A 202 -7.39 2.25 25.84
CA GLY A 202 -7.59 1.08 26.70
C GLY A 202 -6.40 0.70 27.61
N ARG A 203 -5.23 1.32 27.40
CA ARG A 203 -4.02 1.02 28.20
C ARG A 203 -3.71 2.05 29.28
N ASN A 204 -4.08 3.31 29.06
CA ASN A 204 -4.04 4.40 30.06
C ASN A 204 -5.18 5.35 29.72
N ASN A 205 -5.93 5.82 30.73
CA ASN A 205 -7.10 6.71 30.56
C ASN A 205 -6.79 8.04 29.84
N ASP A 206 -5.51 8.41 29.69
CA ASP A 206 -5.07 9.68 29.11
C ASP A 206 -4.64 9.57 27.63
N SER A 207 -4.53 8.37 27.09
CA SER A 207 -4.13 8.18 25.68
C SER A 207 -5.35 8.09 24.76
N VAL A 208 -5.36 8.90 23.72
CA VAL A 208 -6.44 8.95 22.73
C VAL A 208 -5.95 8.42 21.40
N ILE A 209 -6.70 7.48 20.83
CA ILE A 209 -6.49 6.98 19.49
C ILE A 209 -7.36 7.77 18.52
N VAL A 210 -6.78 8.30 17.47
CA VAL A 210 -7.50 8.86 16.35
C VAL A 210 -7.68 7.77 15.30
N ALA A 211 -8.90 7.47 14.94
CA ALA A 211 -9.21 6.42 14.01
C ALA A 211 -10.04 6.92 12.82
N SER A 212 -9.76 6.41 11.66
CA SER A 212 -10.48 6.71 10.41
C SER A 212 -10.86 5.44 9.69
N ILE A 213 -12.10 5.38 9.19
CA ILE A 213 -12.61 4.25 8.42
C ILE A 213 -12.82 4.70 6.97
N ILE A 214 -12.31 3.91 6.04
CA ILE A 214 -12.58 4.04 4.62
C ILE A 214 -13.28 2.76 4.17
N GLU A 215 -14.52 2.88 3.75
CA GLU A 215 -15.35 1.75 3.33
C GLU A 215 -15.43 1.68 1.81
N ASN A 216 -15.25 0.49 1.27
CA ASN A 216 -15.57 0.18 -0.12
C ASN A 216 -16.80 -0.74 -0.13
N PRO A 217 -18.02 -0.19 -0.24
CA PRO A 217 -19.23 -0.97 -0.14
C PRO A 217 -19.42 -1.96 -1.29
N LEU A 218 -18.85 -1.70 -2.48
CA LEU A 218 -18.94 -2.59 -3.64
C LEU A 218 -18.19 -3.90 -3.42
N LEU A 219 -17.09 -3.86 -2.66
CA LEU A 219 -16.25 -5.02 -2.36
C LEU A 219 -16.48 -5.56 -0.95
N ASN A 220 -17.35 -4.91 -0.16
CA ASN A 220 -17.53 -5.17 1.27
C ASN A 220 -16.21 -5.17 2.05
N LEU A 221 -15.34 -4.20 1.76
CA LEU A 221 -14.01 -4.05 2.34
C LEU A 221 -13.92 -2.74 3.12
N SER A 222 -13.19 -2.75 4.22
CA SER A 222 -12.94 -1.56 5.04
C SER A 222 -11.46 -1.45 5.42
N THR A 223 -10.91 -0.25 5.26
CA THR A 223 -9.58 0.11 5.75
C THR A 223 -9.75 0.96 7.00
N PHE A 224 -9.26 0.47 8.13
CA PHE A 224 -9.30 1.14 9.41
C PHE A 224 -7.91 1.66 9.75
N PHE A 225 -7.73 2.97 9.66
CA PHE A 225 -6.48 3.65 9.96
C PHE A 225 -6.50 4.16 11.40
N VAL A 226 -5.45 3.83 12.15
CA VAL A 226 -5.28 4.15 13.58
C VAL A 226 -3.97 4.90 13.75
N GLN A 227 -3.97 5.94 14.59
CA GLN A 227 -2.79 6.74 14.92
C GLN A 227 -2.86 7.30 16.35
#